data_318a7b4997363bc2d70934d45b97fa83
#
_entry.id   318a7b4997363bc2d70934d45b97fa83
#
_cell.length_a   1.000
_cell.length_b   1.000
_cell.length_c   1.000
_cell.angle_alpha   90.00
_cell.angle_beta   90.00
_cell.angle_gamma   90.00
#
_symmetry.space_group_name_H-M   'P 1'
#
loop_
_entity.id
_entity.type
_entity.pdbx_description
1 polymer ?
#
loop_
_entity_poly.entity_id
_entity_poly.type
_entity_poly.pdbx_seq_one_letter_code
_entity_poly.pdbx_strand_id
1 'polypeptide(L)'
;MPGKTFRGLSLARSAVVLAVGALLATLFAVPASAADPVGRITGLGGKCVDVAGASNANGTPVQLYDCNGSSAQNWTVASDGTLRALGKCLDIVDRSTADGAPVQLWDCGGGANQQWVVNSARDIVNPQANKCLDVRDRSTANGTRLQIWTCTGQTNQKWTAAGTSGGGNPSPSGFVVSESQFNQMFPGRNPFYTYSGLTAALSAYPGFANTGSDTVKRQEAAAFLANVSHETGGLVHVVEQNTANYPHYCDPNQPYGCPAGQAAYYGRGPIQLSWNFNYKAAGDALGINLLADPWRVERESAVAWKTGLWYWNTQNGPGTMTPHNAMVNQAGFGQTIRSINGSLECDGRNPAQVQSRVTNYQRFTQILGVAPGNNLYC
;
A
#
# COMPACT_ATOMS: atom_id res chain seq x y z
N MET A 1 17.91 -83.54 49.72
CA MET A 1 16.73 -83.89 50.54
C MET A 1 15.75 -82.72 50.48
N PRO A 2 14.49 -83.00 50.57
CA PRO A 2 13.52 -82.51 49.60
C PRO A 2 12.55 -81.48 50.22
N GLY A 3 11.73 -80.86 49.43
CA GLY A 3 10.52 -80.21 49.93
C GLY A 3 9.89 -79.27 48.91
N LYS A 4 9.08 -79.84 48.18
CA LYS A 4 7.62 -79.74 47.96
C LYS A 4 7.10 -78.37 47.54
N THR A 5 6.64 -78.42 46.31
CA THR A 5 5.58 -77.69 45.58
C THR A 5 4.41 -77.23 46.44
N PHE A 6 3.92 -75.98 46.13
CA PHE A 6 2.48 -75.70 46.12
C PHE A 6 2.09 -74.82 44.94
N ARG A 7 1.13 -75.27 44.17
CA ARG A 7 0.42 -74.58 43.06
C ARG A 7 -0.56 -73.54 43.68
N GLY A 8 -0.55 -72.35 43.20
CA GLY A 8 -1.61 -71.38 43.44
C GLY A 8 -2.15 -70.87 42.10
N LEU A 9 -3.38 -71.26 41.80
CA LEU A 9 -4.15 -70.70 40.70
C LEU A 9 -4.37 -69.21 40.93
N SER A 10 -4.04 -68.37 39.97
CA SER A 10 -4.43 -67.00 39.93
C SER A 10 -5.33 -66.75 38.74
N LEU A 11 -6.55 -66.36 39.04
CA LEU A 11 -7.57 -65.98 38.09
C LEU A 11 -7.15 -64.77 37.25
N ALA A 12 -7.20 -64.94 35.96
CA ALA A 12 -7.09 -63.83 34.98
C ALA A 12 -8.33 -62.95 35.08
N ARG A 13 -8.14 -61.70 35.51
CA ARG A 13 -9.14 -60.63 35.33
C ARG A 13 -8.83 -59.91 34.03
N SER A 14 -9.68 -60.14 33.01
CA SER A 14 -9.68 -59.40 31.75
C SER A 14 -10.15 -57.97 32.03
N ALA A 15 -9.25 -57.01 31.96
CA ALA A 15 -9.59 -55.59 31.92
C ALA A 15 -9.94 -55.22 30.47
N VAL A 16 -11.22 -54.96 30.22
CA VAL A 16 -11.69 -54.33 28.98
C VAL A 16 -11.31 -52.86 29.03
N VAL A 17 -10.32 -52.47 28.26
CA VAL A 17 -9.98 -51.06 28.03
C VAL A 17 -10.94 -50.53 26.95
N LEU A 18 -11.95 -49.78 27.38
CA LEU A 18 -12.75 -48.94 26.47
C LEU A 18 -11.90 -47.76 25.99
N ALA A 19 -11.37 -47.85 24.78
CA ALA A 19 -10.79 -46.73 24.08
C ALA A 19 -11.93 -45.78 23.64
N VAL A 20 -12.11 -44.70 24.40
CA VAL A 20 -12.94 -43.56 23.98
C VAL A 20 -12.13 -42.77 22.94
N GLY A 21 -12.37 -43.01 21.67
CA GLY A 21 -11.83 -42.23 20.58
C GLY A 21 -12.44 -40.83 20.59
N ALA A 22 -11.74 -39.82 21.11
CA ALA A 22 -12.08 -38.42 20.92
C ALA A 22 -11.84 -38.05 19.45
N LEU A 23 -12.88 -38.03 18.62
CA LEU A 23 -12.84 -37.35 17.32
C LEU A 23 -12.64 -35.84 17.58
N LEU A 24 -11.40 -35.38 17.42
CA LEU A 24 -11.11 -33.96 17.26
C LEU A 24 -11.63 -33.54 15.88
N ALA A 25 -12.87 -33.03 15.84
CA ALA A 25 -13.36 -32.30 14.68
C ALA A 25 -12.56 -31.00 14.56
N THR A 26 -11.57 -31.00 13.70
CA THR A 26 -10.90 -29.75 13.26
C THR A 26 -11.93 -28.93 12.48
N LEU A 27 -12.54 -27.96 13.13
CA LEU A 27 -13.32 -26.91 12.48
C LEU A 27 -12.33 -26.10 11.64
N PHE A 28 -12.26 -26.36 10.35
CA PHE A 28 -11.66 -25.44 9.40
C PHE A 28 -12.56 -24.20 9.40
N ALA A 29 -12.13 -23.14 10.08
CA ALA A 29 -12.72 -21.82 9.93
C ALA A 29 -12.51 -21.41 8.46
N VAL A 30 -13.59 -21.44 7.67
CA VAL A 30 -13.59 -20.82 6.35
C VAL A 30 -13.35 -19.34 6.60
N PRO A 31 -12.33 -18.71 6.00
CA PRO A 31 -12.13 -17.27 6.18
C PRO A 31 -13.40 -16.57 5.72
N ALA A 32 -13.99 -15.76 6.60
CA ALA A 32 -15.13 -14.92 6.24
C ALA A 32 -14.69 -14.04 5.06
N SER A 33 -15.36 -14.15 3.92
CA SER A 33 -15.16 -13.23 2.80
C SER A 33 -15.39 -11.82 3.32
N ALA A 34 -14.46 -10.91 3.08
CA ALA A 34 -14.67 -9.51 3.42
C ALA A 34 -15.96 -9.02 2.73
N ALA A 35 -16.80 -8.31 3.47
CA ALA A 35 -18.00 -7.74 2.88
C ALA A 35 -17.64 -6.75 1.77
N ASP A 36 -18.42 -6.75 0.69
CA ASP A 36 -18.25 -5.81 -0.40
C ASP A 36 -18.30 -4.36 0.11
N PRO A 37 -17.36 -3.49 -0.32
CA PRO A 37 -17.30 -2.12 0.16
C PRO A 37 -18.54 -1.31 -0.29
N VAL A 38 -19.09 -0.55 0.66
CA VAL A 38 -20.31 0.25 0.46
C VAL A 38 -20.02 1.71 0.79
N GLY A 39 -20.43 2.62 -0.10
CA GLY A 39 -20.31 4.06 0.12
C GLY A 39 -20.56 4.86 -1.15
N ARG A 40 -20.30 6.16 -1.08
CA ARG A 40 -20.48 7.05 -2.24
C ARG A 40 -19.38 6.86 -3.27
N ILE A 41 -19.75 7.08 -4.54
CA ILE A 41 -18.78 7.24 -5.64
C ILE A 41 -18.76 8.74 -5.98
N THR A 42 -17.60 9.37 -5.84
CA THR A 42 -17.43 10.81 -6.10
C THR A 42 -16.60 11.06 -7.34
N GLY A 43 -16.91 12.11 -8.08
CA GLY A 43 -16.23 12.46 -9.34
C GLY A 43 -16.13 13.97 -9.58
N LEU A 44 -16.37 14.37 -10.80
CA LEU A 44 -16.25 15.74 -11.28
C LEU A 44 -16.94 16.76 -10.33
N GLY A 45 -16.21 17.82 -9.99
CA GLY A 45 -16.73 18.88 -9.10
C GLY A 45 -16.97 18.42 -7.66
N GLY A 46 -16.41 17.25 -7.23
CA GLY A 46 -16.64 16.70 -5.90
C GLY A 46 -18.06 16.13 -5.70
N LYS A 47 -18.82 15.97 -6.79
CA LYS A 47 -20.19 15.47 -6.76
C LYS A 47 -20.26 13.95 -6.77
N CYS A 48 -21.43 13.40 -6.44
CA CYS A 48 -21.69 11.99 -6.29
C CYS A 48 -22.39 11.37 -7.52
N VAL A 49 -22.08 10.09 -7.78
CA VAL A 49 -22.95 9.22 -8.61
C VAL A 49 -24.24 8.99 -7.86
N ASP A 50 -25.35 9.33 -8.49
CA ASP A 50 -26.65 9.43 -7.87
C ASP A 50 -27.74 8.76 -8.74
N VAL A 51 -28.64 8.05 -8.09
CA VAL A 51 -29.82 7.48 -8.73
C VAL A 51 -30.94 8.50 -8.70
N ALA A 52 -31.40 8.98 -9.86
CA ALA A 52 -32.36 10.06 -9.97
C ALA A 52 -33.64 9.79 -9.13
N GLY A 53 -33.97 10.76 -8.27
CA GLY A 53 -35.15 10.68 -7.41
C GLY A 53 -35.14 9.54 -6.40
N ALA A 54 -33.98 8.91 -6.14
CA ALA A 54 -33.86 7.71 -5.30
C ALA A 54 -34.81 6.58 -5.70
N SER A 55 -35.19 6.51 -6.98
CA SER A 55 -36.09 5.50 -7.51
C SER A 55 -35.37 4.19 -7.80
N ASN A 56 -35.88 3.07 -7.31
CA ASN A 56 -35.38 1.73 -7.62
C ASN A 56 -36.07 1.07 -8.83
N ALA A 57 -36.84 1.82 -9.63
CA ALA A 57 -37.45 1.31 -10.85
C ALA A 57 -36.36 1.01 -11.92
N ASN A 58 -36.56 -0.06 -12.70
CA ASN A 58 -35.71 -0.32 -13.86
C ASN A 58 -35.80 0.84 -14.84
N GLY A 59 -34.67 1.23 -15.43
CA GLY A 59 -34.57 2.37 -16.32
C GLY A 59 -34.37 3.72 -15.61
N THR A 60 -34.29 3.74 -14.26
CA THR A 60 -34.03 4.98 -13.53
C THR A 60 -32.66 5.55 -13.95
N PRO A 61 -32.60 6.83 -14.36
CA PRO A 61 -31.37 7.48 -14.74
C PRO A 61 -30.34 7.49 -13.62
N VAL A 62 -29.05 7.26 -13.96
CA VAL A 62 -27.92 7.55 -13.09
C VAL A 62 -27.30 8.86 -13.55
N GLN A 63 -27.03 9.74 -12.60
CA GLN A 63 -26.66 11.14 -12.80
C GLN A 63 -25.53 11.59 -11.86
N LEU A 64 -24.99 12.77 -12.13
CA LEU A 64 -24.12 13.50 -11.22
C LEU A 64 -24.99 14.42 -10.36
N TYR A 65 -24.80 14.42 -9.03
CA TYR A 65 -25.57 15.25 -8.11
C TYR A 65 -24.74 15.67 -6.90
N ASP A 66 -25.10 16.75 -6.21
CA ASP A 66 -24.47 17.11 -4.96
C ASP A 66 -24.52 15.96 -3.96
N CYS A 67 -23.41 15.70 -3.27
CA CYS A 67 -23.35 14.64 -2.27
C CYS A 67 -24.22 15.02 -1.07
N ASN A 68 -25.33 14.31 -0.87
CA ASN A 68 -26.34 14.57 0.16
C ASN A 68 -26.48 13.43 1.18
N GLY A 69 -25.73 12.33 0.99
CA GLY A 69 -25.73 11.17 1.91
C GLY A 69 -26.99 10.28 1.83
N SER A 70 -27.87 10.49 0.84
CA SER A 70 -29.03 9.64 0.64
C SER A 70 -28.68 8.23 0.18
N SER A 71 -29.64 7.30 0.27
CA SER A 71 -29.50 5.93 -0.24
C SER A 71 -29.26 5.86 -1.75
N ALA A 72 -29.68 6.88 -2.50
CA ALA A 72 -29.43 7.02 -3.94
C ALA A 72 -27.93 7.16 -4.31
N GLN A 73 -27.10 7.50 -3.33
CA GLN A 73 -25.67 7.72 -3.49
C GLN A 73 -24.82 6.67 -2.77
N ASN A 74 -25.48 5.64 -2.21
CA ASN A 74 -24.83 4.57 -1.47
C ASN A 74 -24.63 3.36 -2.40
N TRP A 75 -23.42 3.23 -2.93
CA TRP A 75 -23.05 2.21 -3.91
C TRP A 75 -22.24 1.10 -3.28
N THR A 76 -22.55 -0.14 -3.61
CA THR A 76 -21.72 -1.31 -3.32
C THR A 76 -20.84 -1.57 -4.53
N VAL A 77 -19.51 -1.62 -4.32
CA VAL A 77 -18.56 -2.13 -5.30
C VAL A 77 -18.44 -3.63 -5.07
N ALA A 78 -19.24 -4.39 -5.78
CA ALA A 78 -19.37 -5.82 -5.51
C ALA A 78 -18.19 -6.63 -6.09
N SER A 79 -17.81 -7.68 -5.38
CA SER A 79 -16.72 -8.58 -5.75
C SER A 79 -16.99 -9.35 -7.06
N ASP A 80 -18.25 -9.41 -7.50
CA ASP A 80 -18.65 -9.97 -8.79
C ASP A 80 -18.52 -9.01 -9.97
N GLY A 81 -17.94 -7.82 -9.75
CA GLY A 81 -17.72 -6.80 -10.78
C GLY A 81 -18.91 -5.90 -11.04
N THR A 82 -20.01 -6.00 -10.27
CA THR A 82 -21.15 -5.09 -10.41
C THR A 82 -21.04 -3.87 -9.47
N LEU A 83 -21.59 -2.74 -9.91
CA LEU A 83 -21.82 -1.57 -9.06
C LEU A 83 -23.30 -1.52 -8.70
N ARG A 84 -23.64 -1.55 -7.40
CA ARG A 84 -25.04 -1.70 -6.95
C ARG A 84 -25.49 -0.54 -6.07
N ALA A 85 -26.71 -0.05 -6.32
CA ALA A 85 -27.42 0.88 -5.44
C ALA A 85 -28.90 0.49 -5.37
N LEU A 86 -29.54 0.74 -4.24
CA LEU A 86 -30.99 0.47 -4.06
C LEU A 86 -31.41 -0.96 -4.44
N GLY A 87 -30.51 -1.95 -4.28
CA GLY A 87 -30.75 -3.35 -4.61
C GLY A 87 -30.66 -3.71 -6.11
N LYS A 88 -30.18 -2.80 -6.95
CA LYS A 88 -30.05 -2.98 -8.40
C LYS A 88 -28.63 -2.62 -8.88
N CYS A 89 -28.33 -2.93 -10.15
CA CYS A 89 -27.03 -2.74 -10.77
C CYS A 89 -26.97 -1.49 -11.67
N LEU A 90 -25.80 -0.86 -11.71
CA LEU A 90 -25.44 0.11 -12.75
C LEU A 90 -25.38 -0.63 -14.09
N ASP A 91 -26.13 -0.16 -15.05
CA ASP A 91 -26.42 -0.84 -16.31
C ASP A 91 -26.27 0.11 -17.49
N ILE A 92 -25.70 -0.37 -18.60
CA ILE A 92 -25.66 0.40 -19.83
C ILE A 92 -26.96 0.11 -20.61
N VAL A 93 -27.68 1.17 -20.93
CA VAL A 93 -28.94 1.10 -21.70
C VAL A 93 -28.73 0.32 -22.98
N ASP A 94 -29.65 -0.60 -23.26
CA ASP A 94 -29.70 -1.44 -24.49
C ASP A 94 -28.39 -2.24 -24.76
N ARG A 95 -27.54 -2.43 -23.72
CA ARG A 95 -26.25 -3.08 -23.89
C ARG A 95 -25.34 -2.42 -24.92
N SER A 96 -25.56 -1.14 -25.17
CA SER A 96 -24.83 -0.36 -26.18
C SER A 96 -23.35 -0.27 -25.84
N THR A 97 -22.50 -0.32 -26.85
CA THR A 97 -21.07 -0.07 -26.75
C THR A 97 -20.64 1.27 -27.38
N ALA A 98 -21.61 2.08 -27.80
CA ALA A 98 -21.35 3.36 -28.46
C ALA A 98 -20.98 4.46 -27.45
N ASP A 99 -20.16 5.42 -27.86
CA ASP A 99 -19.96 6.66 -27.12
C ASP A 99 -21.27 7.41 -26.92
N GLY A 100 -21.50 7.91 -25.72
CA GLY A 100 -22.72 8.61 -25.35
C GLY A 100 -23.86 7.71 -24.88
N ALA A 101 -23.70 6.38 -24.89
CA ALA A 101 -24.72 5.49 -24.38
C ALA A 101 -24.95 5.77 -22.87
N PRO A 102 -26.20 6.08 -22.48
CA PRO A 102 -26.50 6.45 -21.11
C PRO A 102 -26.43 5.24 -20.17
N VAL A 103 -26.21 5.48 -18.90
CA VAL A 103 -26.30 4.47 -17.86
C VAL A 103 -27.57 4.65 -17.01
N GLN A 104 -28.07 3.56 -16.48
CA GLN A 104 -29.31 3.47 -15.74
C GLN A 104 -29.17 2.52 -14.54
N LEU A 105 -30.19 2.47 -13.70
CA LEU A 105 -30.36 1.43 -12.70
C LEU A 105 -31.24 0.32 -13.28
N TRP A 106 -30.85 -0.95 -13.14
CA TRP A 106 -31.58 -2.10 -13.66
C TRP A 106 -31.41 -3.33 -12.75
N ASP A 107 -32.33 -4.29 -12.85
CA ASP A 107 -32.19 -5.56 -12.14
C ASP A 107 -30.85 -6.22 -12.48
N CYS A 108 -30.17 -6.76 -11.45
CA CYS A 108 -28.89 -7.43 -11.64
C CYS A 108 -29.08 -8.74 -12.38
N GLY A 109 -28.75 -8.76 -13.67
CA GLY A 109 -28.86 -9.93 -14.53
C GLY A 109 -27.53 -10.61 -14.85
N GLY A 110 -26.42 -10.09 -14.33
CA GLY A 110 -25.06 -10.62 -14.59
C GLY A 110 -24.57 -10.39 -16.03
N GLY A 111 -25.26 -9.59 -16.83
CA GLY A 111 -24.86 -9.26 -18.20
C GLY A 111 -23.57 -8.44 -18.26
N ALA A 112 -22.85 -8.52 -19.37
CA ALA A 112 -21.57 -7.81 -19.54
C ALA A 112 -21.74 -6.27 -19.51
N ASN A 113 -22.93 -5.76 -19.82
CA ASN A 113 -23.30 -4.34 -19.70
C ASN A 113 -23.46 -3.86 -18.24
N GLN A 114 -23.39 -4.77 -17.26
CA GLN A 114 -23.44 -4.49 -15.82
C GLN A 114 -22.10 -4.79 -15.14
N GLN A 115 -21.07 -5.16 -15.91
CA GLN A 115 -19.73 -5.44 -15.39
C GLN A 115 -18.88 -4.18 -15.44
N TRP A 116 -18.23 -3.85 -14.33
CA TRP A 116 -17.45 -2.64 -14.17
C TRP A 116 -16.14 -2.95 -13.45
N VAL A 117 -15.07 -2.37 -13.94
CA VAL A 117 -13.75 -2.41 -13.30
C VAL A 117 -13.42 -1.00 -12.84
N VAL A 118 -13.27 -0.83 -11.54
CA VAL A 118 -12.71 0.40 -10.97
C VAL A 118 -11.20 0.23 -10.98
N ASN A 119 -10.51 0.96 -11.86
CA ASN A 119 -9.07 0.83 -12.03
C ASN A 119 -8.26 1.82 -11.19
N SER A 120 -6.95 1.63 -11.16
CA SER A 120 -6.01 2.48 -10.41
C SER A 120 -5.90 3.91 -10.94
N ALA A 121 -6.26 4.15 -12.21
CA ALA A 121 -6.34 5.49 -12.80
C ALA A 121 -7.63 6.22 -12.38
N ARG A 122 -8.43 5.63 -11.51
CA ARG A 122 -9.75 6.09 -11.07
C ARG A 122 -10.79 6.14 -12.19
N ASP A 123 -10.60 5.33 -13.23
CA ASP A 123 -11.64 5.10 -14.20
C ASP A 123 -12.57 3.98 -13.73
N ILE A 124 -13.85 4.10 -14.02
CA ILE A 124 -14.83 3.02 -13.92
C ILE A 124 -15.08 2.57 -15.36
N VAL A 125 -14.55 1.41 -15.72
CA VAL A 125 -14.51 0.90 -17.09
C VAL A 125 -15.49 -0.25 -17.25
N ASN A 126 -16.33 -0.21 -18.28
CA ASN A 126 -17.05 -1.38 -18.72
C ASN A 126 -16.18 -2.19 -19.69
N PRO A 127 -15.79 -3.46 -19.36
CA PRO A 127 -14.88 -4.23 -20.19
C PRO A 127 -15.43 -4.61 -21.56
N GLN A 128 -16.76 -4.84 -21.68
CA GLN A 128 -17.40 -5.20 -22.94
C GLN A 128 -17.32 -4.07 -23.96
N ALA A 129 -17.65 -2.85 -23.52
CA ALA A 129 -17.60 -1.67 -24.36
C ALA A 129 -16.18 -1.11 -24.52
N ASN A 130 -15.25 -1.47 -23.62
CA ASN A 130 -13.94 -0.85 -23.47
C ASN A 130 -14.06 0.68 -23.34
N LYS A 131 -14.99 1.13 -22.47
CA LYS A 131 -15.31 2.54 -22.27
C LYS A 131 -15.43 2.89 -20.79
N CYS A 132 -15.16 4.16 -20.50
CA CYS A 132 -15.21 4.73 -19.17
C CYS A 132 -16.59 5.30 -18.84
N LEU A 133 -17.01 5.17 -17.58
CA LEU A 133 -18.10 5.95 -17.01
C LEU A 133 -17.73 7.44 -17.08
N ASP A 134 -18.61 8.25 -17.64
CA ASP A 134 -18.33 9.60 -18.09
C ASP A 134 -19.44 10.56 -17.68
N VAL A 135 -19.07 11.76 -17.24
CA VAL A 135 -20.05 12.84 -17.02
C VAL A 135 -20.27 13.55 -18.33
N ARG A 136 -21.50 13.47 -18.86
CA ARG A 136 -21.89 14.07 -20.12
C ARG A 136 -21.53 15.56 -20.18
N ASP A 137 -20.94 15.96 -21.31
CA ASP A 137 -20.57 17.34 -21.63
C ASP A 137 -19.65 18.00 -20.58
N ARG A 138 -19.02 17.20 -19.69
CA ARG A 138 -18.23 17.69 -18.54
C ARG A 138 -18.99 18.67 -17.65
N SER A 139 -20.32 18.58 -17.62
CA SER A 139 -21.17 19.47 -16.86
C SER A 139 -21.16 19.11 -15.38
N THR A 140 -21.00 20.12 -14.51
CA THR A 140 -21.11 19.95 -13.05
C THR A 140 -22.52 20.26 -12.52
N ALA A 141 -23.50 20.50 -13.40
CA ALA A 141 -24.87 20.76 -12.99
C ALA A 141 -25.49 19.49 -12.35
N ASN A 142 -26.30 19.69 -11.29
CA ASN A 142 -27.08 18.62 -10.70
C ASN A 142 -28.05 18.01 -11.74
N GLY A 143 -28.15 16.70 -11.80
CA GLY A 143 -28.96 16.00 -12.78
C GLY A 143 -28.24 15.70 -14.09
N THR A 144 -26.96 16.08 -14.23
CA THR A 144 -26.18 15.72 -15.42
C THR A 144 -26.11 14.22 -15.57
N ARG A 145 -26.55 13.70 -16.73
CA ARG A 145 -26.56 12.27 -17.04
C ARG A 145 -25.15 11.70 -17.05
N LEU A 146 -25.00 10.51 -16.54
CA LEU A 146 -23.82 9.69 -16.75
C LEU A 146 -24.03 8.79 -17.99
N GLN A 147 -22.94 8.54 -18.68
CA GLN A 147 -22.86 7.78 -19.93
C GLN A 147 -21.59 6.94 -19.94
N ILE A 148 -21.41 6.10 -20.95
CA ILE A 148 -20.11 5.56 -21.30
C ILE A 148 -19.50 6.36 -22.45
N TRP A 149 -18.18 6.54 -22.42
CA TRP A 149 -17.41 7.25 -23.46
C TRP A 149 -16.02 6.64 -23.58
N THR A 150 -15.40 6.77 -24.77
CA THR A 150 -13.99 6.42 -24.96
C THR A 150 -13.15 7.00 -23.83
N CYS A 151 -12.30 6.17 -23.21
CA CYS A 151 -11.46 6.59 -22.08
C CYS A 151 -10.42 7.60 -22.56
N THR A 152 -10.53 8.84 -22.09
CA THR A 152 -9.66 9.96 -22.48
C THR A 152 -8.72 10.39 -21.37
N GLY A 153 -8.91 9.84 -20.14
CA GLY A 153 -8.17 10.24 -18.95
C GLY A 153 -8.57 11.60 -18.36
N GLN A 154 -9.60 12.25 -18.92
CA GLN A 154 -10.08 13.57 -18.48
C GLN A 154 -10.79 13.50 -17.13
N THR A 155 -10.91 14.64 -16.44
CA THR A 155 -11.45 14.73 -15.08
C THR A 155 -12.90 14.27 -14.95
N ASN A 156 -13.71 14.36 -16.01
CA ASN A 156 -15.09 13.89 -16.05
C ASN A 156 -15.25 12.37 -16.12
N GLN A 157 -14.14 11.64 -16.20
CA GLN A 157 -14.07 10.17 -16.15
C GLN A 157 -13.34 9.65 -14.90
N LYS A 158 -13.00 10.54 -13.95
CA LYS A 158 -12.25 10.17 -12.73
C LYS A 158 -13.16 10.08 -11.52
N TRP A 159 -13.15 8.91 -10.89
CA TRP A 159 -14.06 8.54 -9.82
C TRP A 159 -13.30 8.05 -8.58
N THR A 160 -13.83 8.34 -7.42
CA THR A 160 -13.41 7.75 -6.15
C THR A 160 -14.59 6.97 -5.59
N ALA A 161 -14.49 5.66 -5.54
CA ALA A 161 -15.54 4.76 -5.07
C ALA A 161 -15.23 4.22 -3.67
N ALA A 162 -16.27 3.80 -2.94
CA ALA A 162 -16.11 3.09 -1.67
C ALA A 162 -15.31 1.79 -1.88
N GLY A 163 -14.45 1.47 -0.91
CA GLY A 163 -13.54 0.32 -1.05
C GLY A 163 -12.29 0.62 -1.87
N THR A 164 -12.31 1.67 -2.69
CA THR A 164 -11.08 2.20 -3.28
C THR A 164 -10.31 3.09 -2.30
N SER A 165 -10.97 3.43 -1.18
CA SER A 165 -10.36 4.21 -0.07
C SER A 165 -9.83 3.36 1.09
N GLY A 166 -9.92 2.03 1.04
CA GLY A 166 -9.60 1.19 2.19
C GLY A 166 -9.00 -0.19 1.90
N GLY A 167 -9.02 -0.66 0.69
CA GLY A 167 -8.42 -1.94 0.29
C GLY A 167 -7.52 -1.72 -0.91
N GLY A 168 -6.21 -1.63 -0.67
CA GLY A 168 -5.11 -1.85 -1.59
C GLY A 168 -5.36 -1.76 -3.10
N ASN A 169 -5.96 -0.68 -3.61
CA ASN A 169 -5.87 -0.40 -5.02
C ASN A 169 -4.44 0.09 -5.32
N PRO A 170 -3.73 -0.48 -6.29
CA PRO A 170 -2.44 0.06 -6.65
C PRO A 170 -2.61 1.54 -6.98
N SER A 171 -1.73 2.38 -6.43
CA SER A 171 -1.53 3.78 -6.77
C SER A 171 -1.53 3.95 -8.30
N PRO A 172 -1.83 5.14 -8.84
CA PRO A 172 -1.60 5.46 -10.25
C PRO A 172 -0.22 5.07 -10.78
N SER A 173 0.73 4.86 -9.89
CA SER A 173 2.07 4.33 -10.15
C SER A 173 2.16 2.79 -10.08
N GLY A 174 1.08 2.06 -9.80
CA GLY A 174 1.11 0.63 -9.50
C GLY A 174 1.66 0.30 -8.09
N PHE A 175 1.89 1.30 -7.24
CA PHE A 175 2.42 1.11 -5.92
C PHE A 175 1.39 0.48 -4.98
N VAL A 176 1.82 -0.47 -4.14
CA VAL A 176 0.93 -1.25 -3.24
C VAL A 176 0.39 -0.46 -2.04
N VAL A 177 0.88 0.77 -1.83
CA VAL A 177 0.39 1.69 -0.81
C VAL A 177 -0.43 2.78 -1.48
N SER A 178 -1.67 2.96 -1.09
CA SER A 178 -2.51 4.07 -1.56
C SER A 178 -2.16 5.39 -0.86
N GLU A 179 -2.55 6.52 -1.44
CA GLU A 179 -2.36 7.82 -0.80
C GLU A 179 -3.09 7.92 0.53
N SER A 180 -4.28 7.35 0.64
CA SER A 180 -5.03 7.28 1.90
C SER A 180 -4.27 6.51 2.98
N GLN A 181 -3.70 5.35 2.64
CA GLN A 181 -2.88 4.57 3.56
C GLN A 181 -1.59 5.32 3.94
N PHE A 182 -0.94 5.98 2.99
CA PHE A 182 0.22 6.83 3.27
C PHE A 182 -0.14 7.99 4.23
N ASN A 183 -1.29 8.64 4.03
CA ASN A 183 -1.80 9.66 4.93
C ASN A 183 -2.11 9.12 6.33
N GLN A 184 -2.62 7.89 6.42
CA GLN A 184 -2.88 7.20 7.70
C GLN A 184 -1.57 6.80 8.41
N MET A 185 -0.54 6.43 7.66
CA MET A 185 0.79 6.13 8.21
C MET A 185 1.45 7.38 8.79
N PHE A 186 1.28 8.53 8.12
CA PHE A 186 1.98 9.77 8.41
C PHE A 186 1.04 10.99 8.54
N PRO A 187 0.15 11.02 9.53
CA PRO A 187 -0.86 12.08 9.65
C PRO A 187 -0.27 13.47 9.95
N GLY A 188 0.93 13.52 10.57
CA GLY A 188 1.63 14.75 10.95
C GLY A 188 2.86 15.06 10.11
N ARG A 189 3.02 14.46 8.93
CA ARG A 189 4.22 14.65 8.11
C ARG A 189 4.40 16.09 7.63
N ASN A 190 5.64 16.45 7.40
CA ASN A 190 6.00 17.69 6.73
C ASN A 190 5.43 17.70 5.30
N PRO A 191 4.81 18.79 4.85
CA PRO A 191 4.26 18.93 3.48
C PRO A 191 5.28 18.67 2.36
N PHE A 192 6.57 18.77 2.63
CA PHE A 192 7.64 18.40 1.70
C PHE A 192 7.53 16.93 1.25
N TYR A 193 7.18 16.01 2.15
CA TYR A 193 7.05 14.58 1.86
C TYR A 193 5.68 14.27 1.24
N THR A 194 5.53 14.59 -0.05
CA THR A 194 4.28 14.32 -0.76
C THR A 194 4.20 12.86 -1.21
N TYR A 195 2.98 12.33 -1.26
CA TYR A 195 2.73 11.02 -1.86
C TYR A 195 3.08 11.00 -3.35
N SER A 196 2.80 12.08 -4.08
CA SER A 196 3.17 12.23 -5.48
C SER A 196 4.69 12.22 -5.70
N GLY A 197 5.46 12.80 -4.76
CA GLY A 197 6.93 12.72 -4.77
C GLY A 197 7.43 11.28 -4.61
N LEU A 198 6.83 10.51 -3.67
CA LEU A 198 7.14 9.08 -3.49
C LEU A 198 6.84 8.29 -4.76
N THR A 199 5.63 8.44 -5.31
CA THR A 199 5.22 7.68 -6.50
C THR A 199 6.01 8.04 -7.75
N ALA A 200 6.41 9.31 -7.92
CA ALA A 200 7.29 9.73 -8.99
C ALA A 200 8.71 9.12 -8.89
N ALA A 201 9.16 8.80 -7.67
CA ALA A 201 10.47 8.21 -7.44
C ALA A 201 10.53 6.71 -7.76
N LEU A 202 9.39 6.00 -7.79
CA LEU A 202 9.34 4.54 -7.99
C LEU A 202 9.92 4.10 -9.33
N SER A 203 9.84 4.93 -10.36
CA SER A 203 10.40 4.64 -11.68
C SER A 203 11.92 4.42 -11.67
N ALA A 204 12.63 4.95 -10.67
CA ALA A 204 14.06 4.75 -10.52
C ALA A 204 14.41 3.31 -10.08
N TYR A 205 13.49 2.65 -9.36
CA TYR A 205 13.67 1.28 -8.84
C TYR A 205 12.37 0.48 -9.02
N PRO A 206 12.04 0.02 -10.24
CA PRO A 206 10.76 -0.61 -10.56
C PRO A 206 10.53 -1.96 -9.86
N GLY A 207 11.58 -2.59 -9.31
CA GLY A 207 11.49 -3.79 -8.48
C GLY A 207 11.01 -3.54 -7.06
N PHE A 208 11.16 -2.32 -6.55
CA PHE A 208 10.77 -1.96 -5.19
C PHE A 208 9.26 -2.14 -4.98
N ALA A 209 8.89 -2.88 -3.94
CA ALA A 209 7.49 -3.21 -3.60
C ALA A 209 6.69 -3.74 -4.79
N ASN A 210 7.38 -4.36 -5.76
CA ASN A 210 6.80 -4.94 -6.96
C ASN A 210 7.34 -6.34 -7.29
N THR A 211 8.21 -6.88 -6.46
CA THR A 211 8.80 -8.23 -6.60
C THR A 211 8.15 -9.21 -5.62
N GLY A 212 7.87 -10.42 -6.07
CA GLY A 212 7.26 -11.49 -5.27
C GLY A 212 5.74 -11.43 -5.19
N SER A 213 5.16 -12.09 -4.17
CA SER A 213 3.71 -12.12 -3.93
C SER A 213 3.20 -10.76 -3.43
N ASP A 214 1.89 -10.53 -3.51
CA ASP A 214 1.27 -9.30 -2.99
C ASP A 214 1.56 -9.07 -1.50
N THR A 215 1.67 -10.14 -0.71
CA THR A 215 2.10 -10.08 0.69
C THR A 215 3.52 -9.54 0.80
N VAL A 216 4.47 -10.05 0.03
CA VAL A 216 5.87 -9.61 0.03
C VAL A 216 6.00 -8.15 -0.41
N LYS A 217 5.29 -7.76 -1.47
CA LYS A 217 5.27 -6.36 -1.95
C LYS A 217 4.79 -5.39 -0.86
N ARG A 218 3.70 -5.73 -0.16
CA ARG A 218 3.15 -4.92 0.94
C ARG A 218 4.07 -4.92 2.16
N GLN A 219 4.68 -6.04 2.49
CA GLN A 219 5.67 -6.13 3.56
C GLN A 219 6.89 -5.27 3.26
N GLU A 220 7.41 -5.29 2.03
CA GLU A 220 8.54 -4.46 1.64
C GLU A 220 8.21 -2.96 1.71
N ALA A 221 7.05 -2.55 1.19
CA ALA A 221 6.61 -1.16 1.29
C ALA A 221 6.45 -0.71 2.74
N ALA A 222 5.84 -1.54 3.60
CA ALA A 222 5.74 -1.27 5.03
C ALA A 222 7.10 -1.16 5.71
N ALA A 223 8.05 -2.03 5.35
CA ALA A 223 9.39 -2.05 5.91
C ALA A 223 10.19 -0.79 5.56
N PHE A 224 10.15 -0.37 4.31
CA PHE A 224 10.76 0.88 3.87
C PHE A 224 10.18 2.08 4.62
N LEU A 225 8.86 2.21 4.63
CA LEU A 225 8.17 3.33 5.26
C LEU A 225 8.36 3.34 6.80
N ALA A 226 8.47 2.17 7.44
CA ALA A 226 8.72 2.07 8.87
C ALA A 226 10.13 2.55 9.25
N ASN A 227 11.14 2.19 8.48
CA ASN A 227 12.49 2.68 8.66
C ASN A 227 12.55 4.20 8.43
N VAL A 228 11.97 4.67 7.33
CA VAL A 228 11.84 6.11 7.02
C VAL A 228 11.12 6.86 8.14
N SER A 229 10.05 6.30 8.70
CA SER A 229 9.34 6.87 9.85
C SER A 229 10.26 7.07 11.06
N HIS A 230 11.10 6.08 11.34
CA HIS A 230 12.06 6.15 12.44
C HIS A 230 13.14 7.22 12.19
N GLU A 231 13.76 7.24 11.00
CA GLU A 231 14.84 8.17 10.65
C GLU A 231 14.40 9.65 10.69
N THR A 232 13.13 9.91 10.45
CA THR A 232 12.61 11.27 10.24
C THR A 232 11.61 11.73 11.30
N GLY A 233 11.39 10.94 12.35
CA GLY A 233 10.37 11.23 13.36
C GLY A 233 8.95 11.24 12.76
N GLY A 234 8.64 10.31 11.85
CA GLY A 234 7.34 10.23 11.18
C GLY A 234 7.21 11.12 9.95
N LEU A 235 8.29 11.29 9.20
CA LEU A 235 8.40 12.23 8.06
C LEU A 235 8.24 13.71 8.49
N VAL A 236 8.60 14.05 9.72
CA VAL A 236 8.59 15.44 10.21
C VAL A 236 9.88 16.17 9.79
N HIS A 237 11.02 15.53 9.97
CA HIS A 237 12.32 16.15 9.70
C HIS A 237 12.80 15.85 8.29
N VAL A 238 13.04 16.92 7.53
CA VAL A 238 13.61 16.84 6.17
C VAL A 238 15.13 16.81 6.22
N VAL A 239 15.71 17.49 7.20
CA VAL A 239 17.15 17.60 7.40
C VAL A 239 17.52 17.23 8.83
N GLU A 240 18.77 16.83 9.04
CA GLU A 240 19.33 16.56 10.35
C GLU A 240 19.15 17.75 11.29
N GLN A 241 18.71 17.47 12.52
CA GLN A 241 18.37 18.50 13.50
C GLN A 241 19.61 19.00 14.27
N ASN A 242 20.65 18.18 14.40
CA ASN A 242 21.88 18.57 15.09
C ASN A 242 22.87 19.25 14.12
N THR A 243 22.78 20.57 13.99
CA THR A 243 23.61 21.35 13.10
C THR A 243 25.11 21.31 13.44
N ALA A 244 25.46 20.96 14.70
CA ALA A 244 26.84 20.79 15.11
C ALA A 244 27.54 19.61 14.39
N ASN A 245 26.78 18.64 13.89
CA ASN A 245 27.31 17.51 13.15
C ASN A 245 27.63 17.83 11.67
N TYR A 246 27.09 18.89 11.11
CA TYR A 246 27.20 19.21 9.67
C TYR A 246 28.64 19.15 9.12
N PRO A 247 29.66 19.73 9.80
CA PRO A 247 31.04 19.67 9.31
C PRO A 247 31.66 18.24 9.27
N HIS A 248 31.07 17.29 9.98
CA HIS A 248 31.63 15.94 10.09
C HIS A 248 31.38 15.07 8.84
N TYR A 249 30.37 15.42 8.02
CA TYR A 249 29.91 14.61 6.89
C TYR A 249 30.67 14.85 5.56
N CYS A 250 31.81 15.51 5.62
CA CYS A 250 32.74 15.65 4.50
C CYS A 250 34.00 14.85 4.77
N ASP A 251 34.25 13.80 3.98
CA ASP A 251 35.56 13.13 3.92
C ASP A 251 36.42 13.80 2.85
N PRO A 252 37.43 14.61 3.24
CA PRO A 252 38.28 15.31 2.29
C PRO A 252 39.26 14.40 1.54
N ASN A 253 39.43 13.15 1.98
CA ASN A 253 40.31 12.18 1.33
C ASN A 253 39.68 11.55 0.07
N GLN A 254 38.39 11.77 -0.15
CA GLN A 254 37.73 11.35 -1.37
C GLN A 254 38.32 12.15 -2.56
N PRO A 255 38.60 11.52 -3.73
CA PRO A 255 39.25 12.18 -4.85
C PRO A 255 38.50 13.38 -5.42
N TYR A 256 37.19 13.48 -5.16
CA TYR A 256 36.33 14.60 -5.56
C TYR A 256 36.13 15.64 -4.44
N GLY A 257 36.63 15.38 -3.23
CA GLY A 257 36.54 16.26 -2.08
C GLY A 257 35.10 16.63 -1.70
N CYS A 258 34.92 17.88 -1.31
CA CYS A 258 33.62 18.42 -0.86
C CYS A 258 33.29 19.73 -1.62
N PRO A 259 32.94 19.65 -2.92
CA PRO A 259 32.76 20.84 -3.75
C PRO A 259 31.63 21.77 -3.30
N ALA A 260 30.62 21.26 -2.58
CA ALA A 260 29.54 22.07 -2.01
C ALA A 260 29.92 22.73 -0.68
N GLY A 261 31.08 22.38 -0.11
CA GLY A 261 31.58 22.89 1.18
C GLY A 261 31.59 21.83 2.28
N GLN A 262 32.43 22.05 3.31
CA GLN A 262 32.67 21.12 4.41
C GLN A 262 31.38 20.73 5.14
N ALA A 263 30.46 21.66 5.38
CA ALA A 263 29.25 21.46 6.14
C ALA A 263 28.02 21.19 5.26
N ALA A 264 28.20 20.74 4.00
CA ALA A 264 27.10 20.63 3.05
C ALA A 264 26.45 19.25 2.96
N TYR A 265 27.06 18.19 3.54
CA TYR A 265 26.67 16.80 3.28
C TYR A 265 25.99 16.12 4.47
N TYR A 266 25.29 16.91 5.29
CA TYR A 266 24.48 16.45 6.43
C TYR A 266 23.26 15.63 5.98
N GLY A 267 22.65 14.94 6.94
CA GLY A 267 21.49 14.06 6.71
C GLY A 267 20.31 14.78 6.07
N ARG A 268 19.79 14.25 4.95
CA ARG A 268 18.62 14.78 4.25
C ARG A 268 17.70 13.70 3.74
N GLY A 269 16.44 14.06 3.63
CA GLY A 269 15.40 13.23 3.03
C GLY A 269 14.99 12.04 3.89
N PRO A 270 14.22 11.08 3.32
CA PRO A 270 13.55 10.05 4.09
C PRO A 270 14.49 9.03 4.73
N ILE A 271 15.70 8.86 4.22
CA ILE A 271 16.72 7.94 4.77
C ILE A 271 17.87 8.70 5.45
N GLN A 272 17.77 10.03 5.61
CA GLN A 272 18.83 10.88 6.16
C GLN A 272 20.18 10.65 5.46
N LEU A 273 20.16 10.69 4.10
CA LEU A 273 21.38 10.56 3.29
C LEU A 273 22.43 11.56 3.76
N SER A 274 23.58 11.07 4.16
CA SER A 274 24.71 11.87 4.67
C SER A 274 26.04 11.40 4.09
N TRP A 275 27.09 12.20 4.22
CA TRP A 275 28.43 12.04 3.69
C TRP A 275 28.56 12.32 2.19
N ASN A 276 29.61 13.06 1.82
CA ASN A 276 29.91 13.41 0.44
C ASN A 276 30.00 12.20 -0.51
N PHE A 277 30.54 11.08 -0.04
CA PHE A 277 30.63 9.85 -0.84
C PHE A 277 29.26 9.21 -1.10
N ASN A 278 28.32 9.28 -0.17
CA ASN A 278 26.96 8.78 -0.40
C ASN A 278 26.18 9.72 -1.33
N TYR A 279 26.34 11.05 -1.19
CA TYR A 279 25.75 12.00 -2.13
C TYR A 279 26.29 11.80 -3.55
N LYS A 280 27.59 11.54 -3.68
CA LYS A 280 28.21 11.19 -4.99
C LYS A 280 27.63 9.92 -5.56
N ALA A 281 27.62 8.84 -4.78
CA ALA A 281 27.15 7.52 -5.24
C ALA A 281 25.65 7.52 -5.61
N ALA A 282 24.82 8.14 -4.78
CA ALA A 282 23.40 8.31 -5.09
C ALA A 282 23.19 9.19 -6.32
N GLY A 283 23.95 10.28 -6.43
CA GLY A 283 23.90 11.20 -7.57
C GLY A 283 24.25 10.51 -8.89
N ASP A 284 25.33 9.75 -8.91
CA ASP A 284 25.75 8.99 -10.09
C ASP A 284 24.69 7.96 -10.51
N ALA A 285 24.18 7.19 -9.55
CA ALA A 285 23.16 6.17 -9.81
C ALA A 285 21.83 6.75 -10.32
N LEU A 286 21.49 7.96 -9.90
CA LEU A 286 20.23 8.63 -10.25
C LEU A 286 20.38 9.60 -11.46
N GLY A 287 21.58 9.82 -11.96
CA GLY A 287 21.86 10.81 -13.01
C GLY A 287 21.64 12.26 -12.54
N ILE A 288 21.88 12.54 -11.26
CA ILE A 288 21.65 13.85 -10.63
C ILE A 288 22.95 14.29 -9.93
N ASN A 289 23.46 15.47 -10.21
CA ASN A 289 24.70 15.93 -9.56
C ASN A 289 24.44 16.36 -8.10
N LEU A 290 24.25 15.37 -7.21
CA LEU A 290 24.01 15.60 -5.79
C LEU A 290 25.28 15.97 -5.02
N LEU A 291 26.45 15.68 -5.56
CA LEU A 291 27.72 16.09 -4.95
C LEU A 291 27.91 17.61 -5.02
N ALA A 292 27.58 18.23 -6.14
CA ALA A 292 27.68 19.69 -6.31
C ALA A 292 26.48 20.44 -5.71
N ASP A 293 25.28 19.83 -5.73
CA ASP A 293 24.06 20.44 -5.15
C ASP A 293 23.32 19.41 -4.25
N PRO A 294 23.83 19.16 -3.04
CA PRO A 294 23.18 18.25 -2.08
C PRO A 294 21.81 18.78 -1.58
N TRP A 295 21.58 20.07 -1.68
CA TRP A 295 20.32 20.71 -1.22
C TRP A 295 19.12 20.32 -2.08
N ARG A 296 19.29 19.74 -3.25
CA ARG A 296 18.18 19.15 -4.03
C ARG A 296 17.40 18.11 -3.24
N VAL A 297 18.08 17.37 -2.36
CA VAL A 297 17.44 16.34 -1.50
C VAL A 297 16.50 16.97 -0.46
N GLU A 298 16.66 18.25 -0.08
CA GLU A 298 15.76 18.95 0.83
C GLU A 298 14.76 19.87 0.13
N ARG A 299 14.96 20.14 -1.17
CA ARG A 299 14.08 21.05 -1.94
C ARG A 299 13.13 20.30 -2.89
N GLU A 300 13.49 19.11 -3.33
CA GLU A 300 12.75 18.36 -4.33
C GLU A 300 12.27 17.00 -3.74
N SER A 301 10.98 16.91 -3.42
CA SER A 301 10.41 15.71 -2.79
C SER A 301 10.72 14.42 -3.58
N ALA A 302 10.57 14.42 -4.90
CA ALA A 302 10.88 13.25 -5.72
C ALA A 302 12.36 12.87 -5.67
N VAL A 303 13.29 13.83 -5.61
CA VAL A 303 14.73 13.56 -5.46
C VAL A 303 15.01 12.94 -4.10
N ALA A 304 14.43 13.49 -3.03
CA ALA A 304 14.54 12.93 -1.69
C ALA A 304 14.09 11.46 -1.63
N TRP A 305 12.93 11.14 -2.19
CA TRP A 305 12.44 9.77 -2.24
C TRP A 305 13.32 8.85 -3.10
N LYS A 306 13.87 9.35 -4.22
CA LYS A 306 14.81 8.58 -5.04
C LYS A 306 16.07 8.21 -4.27
N THR A 307 16.61 9.08 -3.41
CA THR A 307 17.79 8.75 -2.59
C THR A 307 17.47 7.67 -1.54
N GLY A 308 16.27 7.70 -0.95
CA GLY A 308 15.82 6.64 -0.06
C GLY A 308 15.68 5.29 -0.77
N LEU A 309 15.08 5.28 -1.96
CA LEU A 309 14.95 4.07 -2.79
C LEU A 309 16.30 3.58 -3.31
N TRP A 310 17.22 4.49 -3.63
CA TRP A 310 18.59 4.13 -3.98
C TRP A 310 19.25 3.33 -2.85
N TYR A 311 19.22 3.85 -1.63
CA TYR A 311 19.77 3.15 -0.48
C TYR A 311 19.11 1.78 -0.29
N TRP A 312 17.79 1.75 -0.29
CA TRP A 312 17.00 0.54 -0.05
C TRP A 312 17.34 -0.60 -1.02
N ASN A 313 17.53 -0.28 -2.29
CA ASN A 313 17.73 -1.28 -3.34
C ASN A 313 19.21 -1.63 -3.59
N THR A 314 20.15 -0.78 -3.19
CA THR A 314 21.55 -0.92 -3.62
C THR A 314 22.59 -0.98 -2.49
N GLN A 315 22.23 -0.57 -1.26
CA GLN A 315 23.20 -0.46 -0.17
C GLN A 315 22.98 -1.56 0.86
N ASN A 316 24.07 -2.25 1.24
CA ASN A 316 24.07 -3.20 2.34
C ASN A 316 24.30 -2.53 3.70
N GLY A 317 24.92 -1.35 3.70
CA GLY A 317 25.39 -0.68 4.91
C GLY A 317 26.23 -1.62 5.79
N PRO A 318 26.03 -1.63 7.11
CA PRO A 318 26.69 -2.58 8.00
C PRO A 318 26.11 -4.01 7.94
N GLY A 319 25.08 -4.26 7.14
CA GLY A 319 24.48 -5.57 6.95
C GLY A 319 25.18 -6.41 5.87
N THR A 320 24.60 -7.58 5.59
CA THR A 320 25.11 -8.52 4.58
C THR A 320 24.33 -8.52 3.28
N MET A 321 23.20 -7.81 3.25
CA MET A 321 22.32 -7.73 2.10
C MET A 321 21.59 -6.38 2.07
N THR A 322 21.09 -5.99 0.89
CA THR A 322 20.26 -4.79 0.76
C THR A 322 18.92 -4.98 1.49
N PRO A 323 18.28 -3.90 1.99
CA PRO A 323 16.93 -3.99 2.56
C PRO A 323 15.90 -4.61 1.59
N HIS A 324 15.99 -4.28 0.29
CA HIS A 324 15.17 -4.92 -0.75
C HIS A 324 15.32 -6.44 -0.73
N ASN A 325 16.55 -6.95 -0.81
CA ASN A 325 16.82 -8.38 -0.79
C ASN A 325 16.39 -9.04 0.52
N ALA A 326 16.51 -8.33 1.66
CA ALA A 326 16.05 -8.82 2.96
C ALA A 326 14.54 -9.11 2.94
N MET A 327 13.75 -8.24 2.33
CA MET A 327 12.29 -8.40 2.28
C MET A 327 11.86 -9.38 1.19
N VAL A 328 12.39 -9.28 -0.02
CA VAL A 328 12.02 -10.13 -1.14
C VAL A 328 12.39 -11.60 -0.90
N ASN A 329 13.54 -11.85 -0.28
CA ASN A 329 14.00 -13.20 0.07
C ASN A 329 13.50 -13.69 1.45
N GLN A 330 12.60 -12.93 2.10
CA GLN A 330 12.01 -13.27 3.40
C GLN A 330 13.04 -13.47 4.54
N ALA A 331 14.19 -12.82 4.44
CA ALA A 331 15.18 -12.80 5.53
C ALA A 331 14.67 -12.00 6.76
N GLY A 332 13.66 -11.14 6.57
CA GLY A 332 12.90 -10.48 7.61
C GLY A 332 13.27 -9.02 7.84
N PHE A 333 12.39 -8.32 8.54
CA PHE A 333 12.48 -6.88 8.81
C PHE A 333 13.76 -6.52 9.58
N GLY A 334 14.20 -7.36 10.53
CA GLY A 334 15.44 -7.15 11.29
C GLY A 334 16.68 -6.97 10.41
N GLN A 335 16.73 -7.62 9.24
CA GLN A 335 17.84 -7.45 8.29
C GLN A 335 17.82 -6.07 7.62
N THR A 336 16.67 -5.46 7.46
CA THR A 336 16.57 -4.07 6.95
C THR A 336 17.13 -3.07 7.96
N ILE A 337 16.87 -3.28 9.26
CA ILE A 337 17.46 -2.48 10.35
C ILE A 337 18.98 -2.66 10.34
N ARG A 338 19.44 -3.91 10.21
CA ARG A 338 20.88 -4.22 10.16
C ARG A 338 21.59 -3.54 9.00
N SER A 339 20.95 -3.46 7.83
CA SER A 339 21.49 -2.72 6.69
C SER A 339 21.60 -1.21 6.95
N ILE A 340 20.56 -0.61 7.54
CA ILE A 340 20.51 0.85 7.70
C ILE A 340 21.42 1.31 8.83
N ASN A 341 21.30 0.73 10.03
CA ASN A 341 22.01 1.22 11.22
C ASN A 341 22.45 0.10 12.18
N GLY A 342 22.70 -1.11 11.66
CA GLY A 342 22.97 -2.30 12.47
C GLY A 342 24.17 -2.19 13.40
N SER A 343 25.21 -1.44 13.02
CA SER A 343 26.38 -1.22 13.85
C SER A 343 26.09 -0.46 15.15
N LEU A 344 25.02 0.34 15.18
CA LEU A 344 24.62 1.15 16.33
C LEU A 344 23.38 0.60 17.06
N GLU A 345 22.53 -0.17 16.38
CA GLU A 345 21.23 -0.56 16.93
C GLU A 345 21.12 -2.06 17.22
N CYS A 346 21.66 -2.94 16.35
CA CYS A 346 21.47 -4.38 16.42
C CYS A 346 22.34 -5.06 17.49
N ASP A 347 22.07 -6.35 17.73
CA ASP A 347 22.81 -7.21 18.67
C ASP A 347 22.83 -6.64 20.10
N GLY A 348 21.68 -6.08 20.53
CA GLY A 348 21.48 -5.54 21.87
C GLY A 348 22.10 -4.16 22.13
N ARG A 349 22.67 -3.49 21.11
CA ARG A 349 23.31 -2.17 21.29
C ARG A 349 22.30 -1.08 21.59
N ASN A 350 21.16 -1.05 20.87
CA ASN A 350 20.10 -0.09 21.14
C ASN A 350 18.71 -0.70 20.92
N PRO A 351 18.23 -1.53 21.85
CA PRO A 351 16.96 -2.24 21.70
C PRO A 351 15.74 -1.30 21.61
N ALA A 352 15.82 -0.11 22.18
CA ALA A 352 14.72 0.87 22.11
C ALA A 352 14.52 1.39 20.67
N GLN A 353 15.60 1.64 19.93
CA GLN A 353 15.55 2.06 18.53
C GLN A 353 15.03 0.93 17.64
N VAL A 354 15.53 -0.30 17.83
CA VAL A 354 15.02 -1.49 17.13
C VAL A 354 13.52 -1.66 17.38
N GLN A 355 13.07 -1.56 18.65
CA GLN A 355 11.66 -1.65 19.00
C GLN A 355 10.81 -0.57 18.33
N SER A 356 11.29 0.66 18.27
CA SER A 356 10.59 1.76 17.57
C SER A 356 10.36 1.44 16.08
N ARG A 357 11.38 0.92 15.39
CA ARG A 357 11.27 0.50 13.99
C ARG A 357 10.27 -0.64 13.82
N VAL A 358 10.35 -1.66 14.68
CA VAL A 358 9.43 -2.82 14.67
C VAL A 358 7.99 -2.39 14.93
N THR A 359 7.75 -1.49 15.87
CA THR A 359 6.42 -0.96 16.17
C THR A 359 5.82 -0.24 14.97
N ASN A 360 6.60 0.60 14.28
CA ASN A 360 6.17 1.26 13.05
C ASN A 360 5.86 0.23 11.94
N TYR A 361 6.70 -0.79 11.78
CA TYR A 361 6.51 -1.83 10.79
C TYR A 361 5.23 -2.62 11.01
N GLN A 362 4.98 -3.07 12.25
CA GLN A 362 3.75 -3.78 12.61
C GLN A 362 2.50 -2.94 12.38
N ARG A 363 2.54 -1.65 12.74
CA ARG A 363 1.44 -0.72 12.46
C ARG A 363 1.21 -0.56 10.96
N PHE A 364 2.25 -0.45 10.15
CA PHE A 364 2.12 -0.24 8.71
C PHE A 364 1.67 -1.51 7.99
N THR A 365 2.14 -2.69 8.39
CA THR A 365 1.62 -3.96 7.86
C THR A 365 0.13 -4.15 8.18
N GLN A 366 -0.31 -3.73 9.37
CA GLN A 366 -1.73 -3.73 9.73
C GLN A 366 -2.56 -2.79 8.82
N ILE A 367 -2.06 -1.58 8.54
CA ILE A 367 -2.70 -0.63 7.60
C ILE A 367 -2.78 -1.23 6.19
N LEU A 368 -1.77 -2.01 5.78
CA LEU A 368 -1.73 -2.66 4.47
C LEU A 368 -2.46 -4.01 4.43
N GLY A 369 -3.02 -4.48 5.55
CA GLY A 369 -3.79 -5.72 5.63
C GLY A 369 -2.95 -6.99 5.42
N VAL A 370 -1.68 -7.00 5.87
CA VAL A 370 -0.80 -8.17 5.80
C VAL A 370 -0.15 -8.45 7.15
N ALA A 371 0.19 -9.72 7.39
CA ALA A 371 1.00 -10.10 8.54
C ALA A 371 2.44 -9.57 8.40
N PRO A 372 3.12 -9.21 9.49
CA PRO A 372 4.49 -8.67 9.42
C PRO A 372 5.56 -9.70 9.02
N GLY A 373 5.24 -11.00 9.04
CA GLY A 373 6.20 -12.07 8.78
C GLY A 373 7.10 -12.37 10.00
N ASN A 374 8.20 -13.07 9.72
CA ASN A 374 9.15 -13.52 10.75
C ASN A 374 10.37 -12.59 10.84
N ASN A 375 11.27 -12.84 11.83
CA ASN A 375 12.57 -12.17 11.97
C ASN A 375 12.47 -10.64 12.02
N LEU A 376 11.63 -10.13 12.92
CA LEU A 376 11.36 -8.69 13.03
C LEU A 376 12.52 -7.91 13.65
N TYR A 377 13.32 -8.56 14.48
CA TYR A 377 14.41 -7.94 15.25
C TYR A 377 15.78 -8.32 14.70
N CYS A 378 16.81 -7.57 15.09
CA CYS A 378 18.20 -7.85 14.72
C CYS A 378 19.18 -7.97 15.92
#